data_0ac1bda3a38215ba07e070bb7a657a17
#
_entry.id   0ac1bda3a38215ba07e070bb7a657a17
#
_cell.length_a   1.000
_cell.length_b   1.000
_cell.length_c   1.000
_cell.angle_alpha   90.00
_cell.angle_beta   90.00
_cell.angle_gamma   90.00
#
_symmetry.space_group_name_H-M   'P 1'
#
loop_
_entity.id
_entity.type
_entity.pdbx_description
1 polymer ?
#
loop_
_entity_poly.entity_id
_entity_poly.type
_entity_poly.pdbx_seq_one_letter_code
_entity_poly.pdbx_strand_id
1 'polypeptide(L)'
;PNQGTASADYIASKGLATKVAVIYNSSDAYSSGIYDNFKAEAAAKGLDLVASEAFTGDSKQDFSSQLSKIKASGAELIFLPIYYQEASLILSQAKNAGITAKFFGCDGLDGLLNIENFDKSLAENVMLLTPFAANATDETTKKFVAAYNAKYDPSTLNQFAADAYDAVYIVKAAAEKAGVTGDMSVSDICNALKGAMTEITVDGVTGSGMTWKATGEVNKEPKAVKIENGEYQPMD
;
A
#
# COMPACT_ATOMS: atom_id res chain seq x y z
N PRO A 1 -5.95 7.61 -3.61
CA PRO A 1 -7.30 7.83 -3.05
C PRO A 1 -7.98 6.52 -2.69
N ASN A 2 -8.06 5.53 -3.60
CA ASN A 2 -8.79 4.28 -3.39
C ASN A 2 -8.32 3.48 -2.17
N GLN A 3 -7.04 3.53 -1.81
CA GLN A 3 -6.51 2.77 -0.68
C GLN A 3 -7.09 3.24 0.66
N GLY A 4 -7.31 4.54 0.84
CA GLY A 4 -7.91 5.09 2.07
C GLY A 4 -9.36 4.59 2.24
N THR A 5 -10.16 4.74 1.19
CA THR A 5 -11.55 4.24 1.17
C THR A 5 -11.59 2.73 1.39
N ALA A 6 -10.81 1.96 0.63
CA ALA A 6 -10.77 0.50 0.74
C ALA A 6 -10.34 0.02 2.14
N SER A 7 -9.39 0.73 2.78
CA SER A 7 -8.95 0.41 4.14
C SER A 7 -10.05 0.63 5.18
N ALA A 8 -10.78 1.74 5.10
CA ALA A 8 -11.89 2.00 6.01
C ALA A 8 -13.03 0.99 5.81
N ASP A 9 -13.36 0.68 4.56
CA ASP A 9 -14.35 -0.35 4.20
C ASP A 9 -13.95 -1.72 4.75
N TYR A 10 -12.69 -2.10 4.58
CA TYR A 10 -12.19 -3.40 5.04
C TYR A 10 -12.23 -3.50 6.56
N ILE A 11 -11.70 -2.49 7.27
CA ILE A 11 -11.69 -2.44 8.74
C ILE A 11 -13.12 -2.56 9.29
N ALA A 12 -14.06 -1.81 8.73
CA ALA A 12 -15.47 -1.82 9.15
C ALA A 12 -16.16 -3.15 8.82
N SER A 13 -16.06 -3.61 7.58
CA SER A 13 -16.75 -4.82 7.11
C SER A 13 -16.28 -6.10 7.81
N LYS A 14 -15.01 -6.18 8.15
CA LYS A 14 -14.44 -7.32 8.89
C LYS A 14 -14.52 -7.15 10.42
N GLY A 15 -15.04 -6.03 10.91
CA GLY A 15 -15.16 -5.76 12.35
C GLY A 15 -13.81 -5.75 13.08
N LEU A 16 -12.75 -5.27 12.43
CA LEU A 16 -11.40 -5.32 12.99
C LEU A 16 -11.24 -4.40 14.20
N ALA A 17 -11.92 -3.25 14.18
CA ALA A 17 -11.95 -2.27 15.25
C ALA A 17 -13.16 -1.34 15.09
N THR A 18 -13.55 -0.66 16.17
CA THR A 18 -14.50 0.46 16.15
C THR A 18 -13.79 1.79 16.42
N LYS A 19 -12.74 1.80 17.24
CA LYS A 19 -11.92 2.97 17.58
C LYS A 19 -10.59 2.88 16.86
N VAL A 20 -10.37 3.79 15.92
CA VAL A 20 -9.19 3.81 15.07
C VAL A 20 -8.37 5.08 15.33
N ALA A 21 -7.06 4.93 15.43
CA ALA A 21 -6.12 6.05 15.35
C ALA A 21 -5.36 6.00 14.02
N VAL A 22 -4.86 7.13 13.56
CA VAL A 22 -4.02 7.23 12.36
C VAL A 22 -2.69 7.92 12.68
N ILE A 23 -1.60 7.40 12.12
CA ILE A 23 -0.32 8.13 12.02
C ILE A 23 0.01 8.28 10.54
N TYR A 24 0.19 9.51 10.07
CA TYR A 24 0.43 9.80 8.66
C TYR A 24 1.50 10.87 8.44
N ASN A 25 2.12 10.86 7.28
CA ASN A 25 3.07 11.88 6.87
C ASN A 25 2.33 13.03 6.16
N SER A 26 2.19 14.16 6.83
CA SER A 26 1.48 15.33 6.28
C SER A 26 2.23 16.06 5.16
N SER A 27 3.52 15.80 5.00
CA SER A 27 4.34 16.39 3.93
C SER A 27 4.46 15.50 2.68
N ASP A 28 3.86 14.32 2.70
CA ASP A 28 3.85 13.38 1.58
C ASP A 28 2.45 13.25 0.97
N ALA A 29 2.33 13.46 -0.35
CA ALA A 29 1.06 13.42 -1.07
C ALA A 29 0.39 12.04 -1.07
N TYR A 30 1.18 10.95 -1.06
CA TYR A 30 0.67 9.59 -0.93
C TYR A 30 -0.01 9.40 0.43
N SER A 31 0.71 9.68 1.50
CA SER A 31 0.26 9.47 2.88
C SER A 31 -0.94 10.36 3.25
N SER A 32 -0.83 11.66 2.97
CA SER A 32 -1.91 12.63 3.27
C SER A 32 -3.16 12.36 2.43
N GLY A 33 -3.01 12.03 1.14
CA GLY A 33 -4.14 11.71 0.27
C GLY A 33 -4.89 10.44 0.68
N ILE A 34 -4.18 9.41 1.18
CA ILE A 34 -4.82 8.20 1.73
C ILE A 34 -5.54 8.55 3.04
N TYR A 35 -4.89 9.33 3.93
CA TYR A 35 -5.50 9.76 5.18
C TYR A 35 -6.81 10.53 4.97
N ASP A 36 -6.85 11.48 4.03
CA ASP A 36 -8.06 12.27 3.76
C ASP A 36 -9.23 11.40 3.30
N ASN A 37 -8.97 10.46 2.39
CA ASN A 37 -10.00 9.51 1.91
C ASN A 37 -10.41 8.51 3.01
N PHE A 38 -9.45 8.01 3.79
CA PHE A 38 -9.75 7.15 4.94
C PHE A 38 -10.66 7.86 5.95
N LYS A 39 -10.34 9.10 6.31
CA LYS A 39 -11.12 9.90 7.27
C LYS A 39 -12.56 10.11 6.80
N ALA A 40 -12.75 10.41 5.52
CA ALA A 40 -14.09 10.59 4.95
C ALA A 40 -14.90 9.30 4.99
N GLU A 41 -14.30 8.18 4.58
CA GLU A 41 -14.97 6.89 4.53
C GLU A 41 -15.19 6.30 5.93
N ALA A 42 -14.23 6.44 6.84
CA ALA A 42 -14.36 6.00 8.23
C ALA A 42 -15.61 6.59 8.91
N ALA A 43 -15.86 7.88 8.69
CA ALA A 43 -17.06 8.54 9.18
C ALA A 43 -18.35 7.93 8.56
N ALA A 44 -18.34 7.64 7.27
CA ALA A 44 -19.47 7.01 6.56
C ALA A 44 -19.75 5.56 7.03
N LYS A 45 -18.70 4.84 7.44
CA LYS A 45 -18.79 3.46 7.94
C LYS A 45 -18.97 3.34 9.46
N GLY A 46 -19.05 4.46 10.18
CA GLY A 46 -19.25 4.47 11.62
C GLY A 46 -18.00 4.05 12.43
N LEU A 47 -16.81 4.18 11.85
CA LEU A 47 -15.57 4.05 12.59
C LEU A 47 -15.30 5.35 13.37
N ASP A 48 -14.98 5.21 14.64
CA ASP A 48 -14.62 6.34 15.51
C ASP A 48 -13.13 6.64 15.37
N LEU A 49 -12.81 7.76 14.72
CA LEU A 49 -11.43 8.23 14.56
C LEU A 49 -10.98 8.98 15.82
N VAL A 50 -10.48 8.24 16.81
CA VAL A 50 -10.18 8.75 18.16
C VAL A 50 -8.88 9.55 18.24
N ALA A 51 -7.96 9.39 17.28
CA ALA A 51 -6.73 10.19 17.18
C ALA A 51 -6.24 10.26 15.74
N SER A 52 -5.69 11.40 15.35
CA SER A 52 -5.03 11.61 14.05
C SER A 52 -3.74 12.37 14.29
N GLU A 53 -2.63 11.65 14.19
CA GLU A 53 -1.31 12.18 14.50
C GLU A 53 -0.46 12.30 13.23
N ALA A 54 0.05 13.50 13.00
CA ALA A 54 0.89 13.78 11.85
C ALA A 54 2.39 13.77 12.22
N PHE A 55 3.21 13.47 11.22
CA PHE A 55 4.63 13.78 11.20
C PHE A 55 5.00 14.35 9.82
N THR A 56 6.23 14.79 9.66
CA THR A 56 6.78 15.30 8.38
C THR A 56 8.05 14.55 8.02
N GLY A 57 8.54 14.72 6.78
CA GLY A 57 9.80 14.14 6.33
C GLY A 57 10.99 14.47 7.24
N ASP A 58 10.97 15.62 7.93
CA ASP A 58 12.02 16.05 8.84
C ASP A 58 11.90 15.48 10.27
N SER A 59 10.74 14.89 10.62
CA SER A 59 10.42 14.38 11.97
C SER A 59 10.06 12.89 12.00
N LYS A 60 10.64 12.09 11.10
CA LYS A 60 10.30 10.69 10.85
C LYS A 60 11.14 9.66 11.61
N GLN A 61 11.77 10.02 12.72
CA GLN A 61 12.63 9.14 13.51
C GLN A 61 12.08 8.85 14.91
N ASP A 62 11.42 9.81 15.52
CA ASP A 62 10.83 9.70 16.86
C ASP A 62 9.33 9.95 16.82
N PHE A 63 8.56 8.94 17.17
CA PHE A 63 7.10 8.92 17.19
C PHE A 63 6.54 8.86 18.63
N SER A 64 7.37 9.07 19.64
CA SER A 64 6.98 8.93 21.06
C SER A 64 5.80 9.84 21.45
N SER A 65 5.78 11.07 20.91
CA SER A 65 4.68 12.03 21.15
C SER A 65 3.37 11.52 20.55
N GLN A 66 3.37 11.10 19.28
CA GLN A 66 2.21 10.56 18.59
C GLN A 66 1.69 9.29 19.30
N LEU A 67 2.59 8.37 19.60
CA LEU A 67 2.25 7.11 20.27
C LEU A 67 1.69 7.32 21.68
N SER A 68 2.19 8.31 22.41
CA SER A 68 1.64 8.67 23.73
C SER A 68 0.19 9.14 23.66
N LYS A 69 -0.14 9.99 22.69
CA LYS A 69 -1.51 10.47 22.46
C LYS A 69 -2.44 9.34 22.01
N ILE A 70 -1.97 8.48 21.10
CA ILE A 70 -2.73 7.31 20.63
C ILE A 70 -3.01 6.35 21.78
N LYS A 71 -2.02 6.08 22.63
CA LYS A 71 -2.22 5.24 23.82
C LYS A 71 -3.31 5.81 24.74
N ALA A 72 -3.31 7.12 24.94
CA ALA A 72 -4.32 7.80 25.77
C ALA A 72 -5.71 7.83 25.12
N SER A 73 -5.82 7.74 23.80
CA SER A 73 -7.09 7.77 23.06
C SER A 73 -7.91 6.48 23.18
N GLY A 74 -7.30 5.38 23.60
CA GLY A 74 -7.95 4.07 23.68
C GLY A 74 -8.24 3.45 22.28
N ALA A 75 -7.45 3.79 21.28
CA ALA A 75 -7.55 3.18 19.95
C ALA A 75 -7.35 1.66 20.00
N GLU A 76 -8.18 0.92 19.29
CA GLU A 76 -8.13 -0.54 19.13
C GLU A 76 -7.26 -0.95 17.93
N LEU A 77 -7.13 -0.03 16.96
CA LEU A 77 -6.34 -0.20 15.74
C LEU A 77 -5.66 1.11 15.37
N ILE A 78 -4.42 1.01 14.91
CA ILE A 78 -3.64 2.13 14.37
C ILE A 78 -3.51 1.92 12.86
N PHE A 79 -4.06 2.84 12.08
CA PHE A 79 -3.92 2.86 10.63
C PHE A 79 -2.66 3.63 10.24
N LEU A 80 -1.83 3.03 9.38
CA LEU A 80 -0.53 3.53 8.95
C LEU A 80 -0.49 3.69 7.41
N PRO A 81 -1.04 4.78 6.85
CA PRO A 81 -0.91 5.09 5.42
C PRO A 81 0.48 5.70 5.14
N ILE A 82 1.54 4.94 5.37
CA ILE A 82 2.95 5.37 5.30
C ILE A 82 3.81 4.29 4.67
N TYR A 83 5.09 4.54 4.51
CA TYR A 83 6.02 3.53 4.00
C TYR A 83 6.63 2.68 5.12
N TYR A 84 7.14 1.52 4.72
CA TYR A 84 7.65 0.48 5.62
C TYR A 84 8.81 0.93 6.51
N GLN A 85 9.65 1.91 6.07
CA GLN A 85 10.75 2.41 6.87
C GLN A 85 10.25 3.10 8.16
N GLU A 86 9.32 4.03 8.03
CA GLU A 86 8.71 4.72 9.17
C GLU A 86 7.86 3.76 10.01
N ALA A 87 7.15 2.85 9.34
CA ALA A 87 6.34 1.83 10.02
C ALA A 87 7.19 0.94 10.93
N SER A 88 8.39 0.53 10.51
CA SER A 88 9.30 -0.27 11.33
C SER A 88 9.72 0.41 12.63
N LEU A 89 9.95 1.72 12.57
CA LEU A 89 10.29 2.54 13.73
C LEU A 89 9.07 2.71 14.66
N ILE A 90 7.88 2.94 14.08
CA ILE A 90 6.63 3.05 14.84
C ILE A 90 6.33 1.74 15.58
N LEU A 91 6.46 0.58 14.92
CA LEU A 91 6.24 -0.73 15.55
C LEU A 91 7.18 -0.96 16.73
N SER A 92 8.47 -0.66 16.56
CA SER A 92 9.47 -0.77 17.63
C SER A 92 9.16 0.15 18.80
N GLN A 93 8.84 1.41 18.53
CA GLN A 93 8.54 2.39 19.58
C GLN A 93 7.18 2.09 20.24
N ALA A 94 6.19 1.61 19.51
CA ALA A 94 4.89 1.19 20.05
C ALA A 94 5.02 0.03 21.02
N LYS A 95 5.85 -0.98 20.72
CA LYS A 95 6.17 -2.07 21.65
C LYS A 95 6.77 -1.52 22.94
N ASN A 96 7.76 -0.63 22.85
CA ASN A 96 8.40 -0.02 24.00
C ASN A 96 7.43 0.84 24.83
N ALA A 97 6.46 1.50 24.18
CA ALA A 97 5.41 2.27 24.83
C ALA A 97 4.29 1.39 25.41
N GLY A 98 4.31 0.07 25.18
CA GLY A 98 3.29 -0.87 25.65
C GLY A 98 1.94 -0.64 24.96
N ILE A 99 1.93 -0.33 23.67
CA ILE A 99 0.71 -0.25 22.85
C ILE A 99 0.32 -1.66 22.43
N THR A 100 -0.96 -2.00 22.61
CA THR A 100 -1.54 -3.31 22.29
C THR A 100 -2.56 -3.24 21.13
N ALA A 101 -2.76 -2.06 20.56
CA ALA A 101 -3.62 -1.86 19.41
C ALA A 101 -3.11 -2.66 18.19
N LYS A 102 -4.03 -3.10 17.33
CA LYS A 102 -3.70 -3.72 16.05
C LYS A 102 -3.07 -2.69 15.11
N PHE A 103 -2.28 -3.15 14.16
CA PHE A 103 -1.73 -2.29 13.11
C PHE A 103 -2.29 -2.70 11.75
N PHE A 104 -2.70 -1.70 10.99
CA PHE A 104 -3.22 -1.87 9.64
C PHE A 104 -2.63 -0.80 8.71
N GLY A 105 -2.21 -1.18 7.51
CA GLY A 105 -1.64 -0.25 6.56
C GLY A 105 -2.09 -0.49 5.13
N CYS A 106 -1.43 0.21 4.24
CA CYS A 106 -1.61 0.13 2.81
C CYS A 106 -0.40 -0.55 2.16
N ASP A 107 -0.35 -0.53 0.83
CA ASP A 107 0.73 -1.08 0.01
C ASP A 107 2.13 -0.55 0.40
N GLY A 108 2.23 0.69 0.89
CA GLY A 108 3.48 1.27 1.38
C GLY A 108 4.16 0.48 2.51
N LEU A 109 3.43 -0.41 3.22
CA LEU A 109 4.01 -1.29 4.23
C LEU A 109 4.68 -2.54 3.63
N ASP A 110 4.45 -2.86 2.37
CA ASP A 110 5.14 -3.97 1.73
C ASP A 110 6.65 -3.66 1.61
N GLY A 111 7.48 -4.61 2.02
CA GLY A 111 8.91 -4.43 2.22
C GLY A 111 9.32 -4.35 3.70
N LEU A 112 8.37 -4.28 4.64
CA LEU A 112 8.65 -4.28 6.08
C LEU A 112 9.49 -5.48 6.52
N LEU A 113 9.20 -6.65 5.98
CA LEU A 113 9.94 -7.89 6.26
C LEU A 113 11.33 -7.96 5.61
N ASN A 114 11.64 -7.04 4.69
CA ASN A 114 12.89 -7.01 3.95
C ASN A 114 13.90 -6.01 4.54
N ILE A 115 13.52 -5.27 5.57
CA ILE A 115 14.42 -4.31 6.24
C ILE A 115 15.55 -5.06 6.95
N GLU A 116 16.78 -4.67 6.62
CA GLU A 116 17.98 -5.24 7.24
C GLU A 116 17.97 -4.96 8.76
N ASN A 117 18.26 -5.99 9.56
CA ASN A 117 18.30 -5.95 11.02
C ASN A 117 16.96 -5.59 11.72
N PHE A 118 15.83 -5.60 11.01
CA PHE A 118 14.52 -5.43 11.63
C PHE A 118 14.09 -6.69 12.38
N ASP A 119 13.65 -6.53 13.61
CA ASP A 119 13.04 -7.63 14.38
C ASP A 119 11.65 -7.95 13.80
N LYS A 120 11.57 -8.96 12.92
CA LYS A 120 10.33 -9.36 12.24
C LYS A 120 9.21 -9.74 13.21
N SER A 121 9.52 -10.11 14.45
CA SER A 121 8.49 -10.38 15.47
C SER A 121 7.64 -9.16 15.81
N LEU A 122 8.15 -7.95 15.54
CA LEU A 122 7.40 -6.69 15.71
C LEU A 122 6.31 -6.51 14.66
N ALA A 123 6.45 -7.18 13.52
CA ALA A 123 5.48 -7.14 12.44
C ALA A 123 4.40 -8.23 12.56
N GLU A 124 4.48 -9.11 13.56
CA GLU A 124 3.50 -10.18 13.76
C GLU A 124 2.09 -9.61 13.93
N ASN A 125 1.14 -10.14 13.17
CA ASN A 125 -0.24 -9.65 13.08
C ASN A 125 -0.44 -8.24 12.48
N VAL A 126 0.57 -7.62 11.90
CA VAL A 126 0.38 -6.42 11.07
C VAL A 126 -0.39 -6.81 9.81
N MET A 127 -1.43 -6.04 9.52
CA MET A 127 -2.30 -6.23 8.36
C MET A 127 -2.08 -5.12 7.34
N LEU A 128 -2.25 -5.41 6.07
CA LEU A 128 -2.19 -4.39 5.02
C LEU A 128 -3.04 -4.78 3.81
N LEU A 129 -3.45 -3.75 3.05
CA LEU A 129 -3.98 -3.92 1.71
C LEU A 129 -2.83 -3.74 0.69
N THR A 130 -2.66 -4.71 -0.19
CA THR A 130 -1.63 -4.70 -1.24
C THR A 130 -2.21 -5.23 -2.55
N PRO A 131 -1.78 -4.74 -3.71
CA PRO A 131 -2.19 -5.31 -5.00
C PRO A 131 -1.47 -6.63 -5.31
N PHE A 132 -0.40 -6.99 -4.58
CA PHE A 132 0.45 -8.13 -4.87
C PHE A 132 0.71 -8.98 -3.62
N ALA A 133 0.65 -10.30 -3.81
CA ALA A 133 1.09 -11.27 -2.82
C ALA A 133 1.97 -12.32 -3.52
N ALA A 134 3.24 -12.42 -3.13
CA ALA A 134 4.21 -13.32 -3.79
C ALA A 134 3.84 -14.81 -3.69
N ASN A 135 3.04 -15.18 -2.70
CA ASN A 135 2.55 -16.54 -2.48
C ASN A 135 1.16 -16.81 -3.12
N ALA A 136 0.63 -15.88 -3.92
CA ALA A 136 -0.61 -16.10 -4.65
C ALA A 136 -0.50 -17.30 -5.62
N THR A 137 -1.62 -18.00 -5.81
CA THR A 137 -1.63 -19.28 -6.52
C THR A 137 -1.91 -19.18 -8.01
N ASP A 138 -2.23 -18.01 -8.52
CA ASP A 138 -2.46 -17.79 -9.94
C ASP A 138 -1.18 -17.95 -10.78
N GLU A 139 -1.35 -18.35 -12.04
CA GLU A 139 -0.23 -18.67 -12.93
C GLU A 139 0.61 -17.44 -13.31
N THR A 140 0.01 -16.26 -13.37
CA THR A 140 0.73 -15.01 -13.72
C THR A 140 1.69 -14.64 -12.60
N THR A 141 1.23 -14.66 -11.36
CA THR A 141 2.07 -14.42 -10.17
C THR A 141 3.18 -15.47 -10.08
N LYS A 142 2.87 -16.75 -10.21
CA LYS A 142 3.90 -17.82 -10.16
C LYS A 142 5.01 -17.64 -11.21
N LYS A 143 4.65 -17.30 -12.45
CA LYS A 143 5.62 -17.05 -13.53
C LYS A 143 6.50 -15.85 -13.22
N PHE A 144 5.90 -14.75 -12.74
CA PHE A 144 6.63 -13.55 -12.36
C PHE A 144 7.62 -13.85 -11.22
N VAL A 145 7.15 -14.46 -10.13
CA VAL A 145 7.99 -14.85 -8.97
C VAL A 145 9.15 -15.74 -9.40
N ALA A 146 8.88 -16.76 -10.22
CA ALA A 146 9.93 -17.65 -10.72
C ALA A 146 10.98 -16.91 -11.58
N ALA A 147 10.52 -15.99 -12.46
CA ALA A 147 11.40 -15.19 -13.30
C ALA A 147 12.22 -14.18 -12.49
N TYR A 148 11.61 -13.58 -11.46
CA TYR A 148 12.30 -12.67 -10.54
C TYR A 148 13.40 -13.40 -9.77
N ASN A 149 13.06 -14.52 -9.12
CA ASN A 149 13.96 -15.29 -8.29
C ASN A 149 15.12 -15.93 -9.09
N ALA A 150 14.95 -16.11 -10.40
CA ALA A 150 16.02 -16.55 -11.28
C ALA A 150 17.09 -15.49 -11.58
N LYS A 151 16.79 -14.20 -11.33
CA LYS A 151 17.65 -13.05 -11.66
C LYS A 151 18.10 -12.25 -10.45
N TYR A 152 17.30 -12.22 -9.41
CA TYR A 152 17.49 -11.36 -8.24
C TYR A 152 17.39 -12.15 -6.96
N ASP A 153 17.86 -11.58 -5.85
CA ASP A 153 17.67 -12.16 -4.53
C ASP A 153 16.18 -12.23 -4.18
N PRO A 154 15.62 -13.42 -3.90
CA PRO A 154 14.22 -13.58 -3.53
C PRO A 154 13.77 -12.71 -2.34
N SER A 155 14.70 -12.41 -1.42
CA SER A 155 14.41 -11.57 -0.25
C SER A 155 14.10 -10.11 -0.60
N THR A 156 14.39 -9.67 -1.82
CA THR A 156 14.11 -8.31 -2.31
C THR A 156 12.76 -8.19 -3.02
N LEU A 157 12.06 -9.32 -3.24
CA LEU A 157 10.77 -9.33 -3.90
C LEU A 157 9.69 -8.69 -3.02
N ASN A 158 9.02 -7.69 -3.56
CA ASN A 158 7.90 -7.00 -2.96
C ASN A 158 6.94 -6.48 -4.06
N GLN A 159 5.86 -5.83 -3.66
CA GLN A 159 4.87 -5.29 -4.61
C GLN A 159 5.48 -4.25 -5.56
N PHE A 160 6.47 -3.44 -5.14
CA PHE A 160 7.06 -2.41 -6.00
C PHE A 160 7.77 -3.02 -7.22
N ALA A 161 8.37 -4.21 -7.06
CA ALA A 161 8.95 -4.95 -8.17
C ALA A 161 7.86 -5.43 -9.15
N ALA A 162 6.72 -5.90 -8.63
CA ALA A 162 5.58 -6.33 -9.44
C ALA A 162 4.91 -5.15 -10.15
N ASP A 163 4.74 -4.01 -9.47
CA ASP A 163 4.20 -2.79 -10.07
C ASP A 163 5.10 -2.25 -11.19
N ALA A 164 6.43 -2.25 -10.97
CA ALA A 164 7.39 -1.83 -12.00
C ALA A 164 7.36 -2.75 -13.22
N TYR A 165 7.21 -4.07 -13.00
CA TYR A 165 7.05 -5.04 -14.08
C TYR A 165 5.78 -4.75 -14.90
N ASP A 166 4.63 -4.61 -14.24
CA ASP A 166 3.37 -4.30 -14.92
C ASP A 166 3.43 -2.95 -15.64
N ALA A 167 4.06 -1.93 -15.05
CA ALA A 167 4.18 -0.61 -15.65
C ALA A 167 4.83 -0.65 -17.04
N VAL A 168 5.84 -1.51 -17.26
CA VAL A 168 6.47 -1.68 -18.57
C VAL A 168 5.48 -2.23 -19.59
N TYR A 169 4.68 -3.23 -19.23
CA TYR A 169 3.67 -3.82 -20.15
C TYR A 169 2.49 -2.88 -20.39
N ILE A 170 2.08 -2.12 -19.36
CA ILE A 170 1.04 -1.11 -19.48
C ILE A 170 1.46 -0.02 -20.48
N VAL A 171 2.69 0.52 -20.32
CA VAL A 171 3.22 1.53 -21.24
C VAL A 171 3.38 0.97 -22.65
N LYS A 172 3.83 -0.30 -22.78
CA LYS A 172 3.89 -0.99 -24.08
C LYS A 172 2.51 -1.06 -24.74
N ALA A 173 1.49 -1.53 -24.02
CA ALA A 173 0.13 -1.65 -24.54
C ALA A 173 -0.44 -0.28 -24.97
N ALA A 174 -0.19 0.77 -24.18
CA ALA A 174 -0.60 2.13 -24.52
C ALA A 174 0.13 2.66 -25.77
N ALA A 175 1.44 2.39 -25.89
CA ALA A 175 2.23 2.81 -27.05
C ALA A 175 1.79 2.10 -28.34
N GLU A 176 1.52 0.81 -28.28
CA GLU A 176 0.98 0.03 -29.41
C GLU A 176 -0.42 0.54 -29.81
N LYS A 177 -1.30 0.78 -28.84
CA LYS A 177 -2.64 1.35 -29.07
C LYS A 177 -2.58 2.73 -29.70
N ALA A 178 -1.66 3.58 -29.23
CA ALA A 178 -1.47 4.94 -29.72
C ALA A 178 -0.73 5.03 -31.06
N GLY A 179 -0.14 3.92 -31.55
CA GLY A 179 0.68 3.92 -32.75
C GLY A 179 1.96 4.75 -32.62
N VAL A 180 2.58 4.76 -31.44
CA VAL A 180 3.82 5.51 -31.17
C VAL A 180 4.95 5.01 -32.06
N THR A 181 5.66 5.96 -32.71
CA THR A 181 6.82 5.70 -33.58
C THR A 181 8.04 6.50 -33.09
N GLY A 182 9.25 6.06 -33.51
CA GLY A 182 10.50 6.65 -33.03
C GLY A 182 10.81 8.06 -33.58
N ASP A 183 10.05 8.55 -34.54
CA ASP A 183 10.16 9.88 -35.12
C ASP A 183 9.22 10.91 -34.50
N MET A 184 8.33 10.50 -33.62
CA MET A 184 7.44 11.39 -32.88
C MET A 184 8.19 12.23 -31.84
N SER A 185 7.74 13.48 -31.66
CA SER A 185 8.26 14.30 -30.55
C SER A 185 7.85 13.73 -29.18
N VAL A 186 8.62 14.03 -28.13
CA VAL A 186 8.29 13.61 -26.75
C VAL A 186 6.90 14.11 -26.35
N SER A 187 6.54 15.34 -26.74
CA SER A 187 5.21 15.91 -26.44
C SER A 187 4.09 15.12 -27.11
N ASP A 188 4.27 14.75 -28.39
CA ASP A 188 3.28 13.98 -29.13
C ASP A 188 3.13 12.58 -28.56
N ILE A 189 4.24 11.92 -28.22
CA ILE A 189 4.24 10.62 -27.53
C ILE A 189 3.45 10.70 -26.22
N CYS A 190 3.75 11.68 -25.35
CA CYS A 190 3.06 11.84 -24.08
C CYS A 190 1.55 12.05 -24.25
N ASN A 191 1.14 12.90 -25.23
CA ASN A 191 -0.27 13.15 -25.49
C ASN A 191 -0.98 11.91 -26.05
N ALA A 192 -0.33 11.18 -26.95
CA ALA A 192 -0.86 9.94 -27.52
C ALA A 192 -1.02 8.86 -26.43
N LEU A 193 -0.01 8.65 -25.57
CA LEU A 193 -0.07 7.72 -24.45
C LEU A 193 -1.19 8.07 -23.47
N LYS A 194 -1.33 9.36 -23.12
CA LYS A 194 -2.37 9.83 -22.21
C LYS A 194 -3.77 9.50 -22.73
N GLY A 195 -4.01 9.64 -24.02
CA GLY A 195 -5.27 9.24 -24.66
C GLY A 195 -5.47 7.72 -24.62
N ALA A 196 -4.46 6.98 -25.07
CA ALA A 196 -4.52 5.52 -25.15
C ALA A 196 -4.73 4.84 -23.78
N MET A 197 -4.16 5.39 -22.71
CA MET A 197 -4.32 4.86 -21.35
C MET A 197 -5.77 4.72 -20.93
N THR A 198 -6.68 5.57 -21.40
CA THR A 198 -8.11 5.48 -21.07
C THR A 198 -8.88 4.47 -21.91
N GLU A 199 -8.23 3.88 -22.92
CA GLU A 199 -8.86 2.97 -23.90
C GLU A 199 -8.30 1.55 -23.85
N ILE A 200 -7.26 1.30 -23.03
CA ILE A 200 -6.68 -0.04 -22.87
C ILE A 200 -7.24 -0.76 -21.65
N THR A 201 -7.20 -2.09 -21.72
CA THR A 201 -7.41 -2.98 -20.59
C THR A 201 -6.21 -3.92 -20.51
N VAL A 202 -5.60 -4.05 -19.34
CA VAL A 202 -4.39 -4.84 -19.16
C VAL A 202 -4.56 -5.82 -18.00
N ASP A 203 -4.17 -7.08 -18.23
CA ASP A 203 -3.98 -8.07 -17.19
C ASP A 203 -2.50 -8.09 -16.79
N GLY A 204 -2.23 -7.93 -15.51
CA GLY A 204 -0.89 -7.92 -14.95
C GLY A 204 -0.75 -8.80 -13.72
N VAL A 205 0.40 -8.71 -13.08
CA VAL A 205 0.71 -9.40 -11.83
C VAL A 205 -0.02 -8.75 -10.65
N THR A 206 -0.20 -7.42 -10.73
CA THR A 206 -0.79 -6.61 -9.66
C THR A 206 -2.28 -6.34 -9.85
N GLY A 207 -2.89 -6.80 -10.93
CA GLY A 207 -4.33 -6.64 -11.18
C GLY A 207 -4.75 -7.28 -12.49
N SER A 208 -6.01 -7.71 -12.54
CA SER A 208 -6.66 -8.21 -13.76
C SER A 208 -7.68 -7.20 -14.25
N GLY A 209 -7.83 -7.07 -15.58
CA GLY A 209 -8.77 -6.14 -16.19
C GLY A 209 -8.51 -4.68 -15.80
N MET A 210 -7.26 -4.30 -15.60
CA MET A 210 -6.90 -2.94 -15.21
C MET A 210 -7.27 -1.93 -16.30
N THR A 211 -8.00 -0.90 -15.92
CA THR A 211 -8.38 0.24 -16.76
C THR A 211 -8.08 1.54 -16.03
N TRP A 212 -7.94 2.64 -16.78
CA TRP A 212 -7.58 3.94 -16.23
C TRP A 212 -8.65 4.99 -16.54
N LYS A 213 -8.97 5.81 -15.55
CA LYS A 213 -9.79 7.01 -15.75
C LYS A 213 -8.95 8.15 -16.33
N ALA A 214 -9.63 9.16 -16.87
CA ALA A 214 -8.96 10.39 -17.35
C ALA A 214 -8.20 11.15 -16.23
N THR A 215 -8.54 10.89 -14.97
CA THR A 215 -7.83 11.39 -13.78
C THR A 215 -6.51 10.68 -13.51
N GLY A 216 -6.22 9.57 -14.21
CA GLY A 216 -5.05 8.72 -14.01
C GLY A 216 -5.25 7.60 -12.99
N GLU A 217 -6.42 7.53 -12.33
CA GLU A 217 -6.73 6.47 -11.39
C GLU A 217 -6.94 5.12 -12.10
N VAL A 218 -6.37 4.07 -11.55
CA VAL A 218 -6.56 2.68 -11.97
C VAL A 218 -7.58 1.97 -11.08
N ASN A 219 -8.37 1.08 -11.65
CA ASN A 219 -9.25 0.17 -10.92
C ASN A 219 -8.48 -1.10 -10.52
N LYS A 220 -7.73 -1.06 -9.45
CA LYS A 220 -7.10 -2.25 -8.84
C LYS A 220 -7.89 -2.66 -7.59
N GLU A 221 -8.22 -3.95 -7.51
CA GLU A 221 -8.79 -4.52 -6.29
C GLU A 221 -7.65 -4.89 -5.34
N PRO A 222 -7.62 -4.33 -4.13
CA PRO A 222 -6.59 -4.67 -3.16
C PRO A 222 -6.83 -6.07 -2.60
N LYS A 223 -5.75 -6.76 -2.25
CA LYS A 223 -5.74 -8.01 -1.50
C LYS A 223 -5.41 -7.70 -0.04
N ALA A 224 -6.16 -8.30 0.89
CA ALA A 224 -5.84 -8.17 2.30
C ALA A 224 -4.86 -9.27 2.71
N VAL A 225 -3.79 -8.88 3.36
CA VAL A 225 -2.80 -9.80 3.91
C VAL A 225 -2.48 -9.45 5.36
N LYS A 226 -2.06 -10.45 6.11
CA LYS A 226 -1.55 -10.33 7.47
C LYS A 226 -0.18 -10.97 7.55
N ILE A 227 0.70 -10.40 8.34
CA ILE A 227 2.01 -11.00 8.61
C ILE A 227 1.84 -12.03 9.72
N GLU A 228 2.16 -13.30 9.43
CA GLU A 228 2.20 -14.40 10.37
C GLU A 228 3.47 -15.22 10.18
N ASN A 229 4.18 -15.47 11.27
CA ASN A 229 5.46 -16.21 11.26
C ASN A 229 6.51 -15.62 10.29
N GLY A 230 6.50 -14.30 10.11
CA GLY A 230 7.42 -13.60 9.21
C GLY A 230 7.11 -13.71 7.73
N GLU A 231 5.88 -14.08 7.35
CA GLU A 231 5.41 -14.18 5.99
C GLU A 231 4.06 -13.47 5.81
N TYR A 232 3.78 -12.97 4.60
CA TYR A 232 2.48 -12.42 4.25
C TYR A 232 1.48 -13.56 3.98
N GLN A 233 0.41 -13.64 4.75
CA GLN A 233 -0.65 -14.63 4.60
C GLN A 233 -1.94 -13.94 4.14
N PRO A 234 -2.66 -14.48 3.14
CA PRO A 234 -3.96 -13.95 2.73
C PRO A 234 -4.96 -13.96 3.90
N MET A 235 -5.79 -12.94 3.99
CA MET A 235 -6.84 -12.80 5.01
C MET A 235 -8.24 -13.18 4.50
N ASP A 236 -8.42 -13.34 3.18
CA ASP A 236 -9.70 -13.66 2.52
C ASP A 236 -9.66 -15.03 1.86
#